data_6a1491c7414af52e8992d16cf0aed690
#
_entry.id   6a1491c7414af52e8992d16cf0aed690
#
_cell.length_a   1.000
_cell.length_b   1.000
_cell.length_c   1.000
_cell.angle_alpha   90.00
_cell.angle_beta   90.00
_cell.angle_gamma   90.00
#
_symmetry.space_group_name_H-M   'P 1'
#
loop_
_entity.id
_entity.type
_entity.pdbx_description
1 polymer ?
#
loop_
_entity_poly.entity_id
_entity_poly.type
_entity_poly.pdbx_seq_one_letter_code
_entity_poly.pdbx_strand_id
1 'polypeptide(L)'
;MDETTIGSQAANTGRLTAKDFIFCAVFGVLIFFITIAFAIICSFDYHLCWGAHALSSLISGMAWMYVVQRVPKRGAIVVMGAIMAIFGSVMGMFWTGPAGIFIGCLAAELILGDPKKRTKGKILASFPTFIFLFWLGHISLVYMIGKDAYVAQCVQAGMALEFSQNMVDFMYSPAMVAMGLATIICATLGGFIGTKVFTKHFKQIGM
;
A
#
# COMPACT_ATOMS: atom_id res chain seq x y z
N MET A 1 -50.98 4.40 -4.48
CA MET A 1 -50.73 4.21 -3.07
C MET A 1 -49.68 3.13 -2.94
N ASP A 2 -48.41 3.35 -2.68
CA ASP A 2 -47.60 4.49 -2.28
C ASP A 2 -46.21 4.37 -2.96
N GLU A 3 -45.91 5.29 -3.86
CA GLU A 3 -44.62 5.51 -4.45
C GLU A 3 -43.82 6.45 -3.54
N THR A 4 -43.34 6.02 -2.40
CA THR A 4 -42.56 6.93 -1.56
C THR A 4 -41.73 6.20 -0.52
N THR A 5 -40.77 5.32 -0.92
CA THR A 5 -39.68 4.99 0.02
C THR A 5 -38.43 4.40 -0.68
N ILE A 6 -38.19 4.70 -1.94
CA ILE A 6 -36.89 4.41 -2.60
C ILE A 6 -36.27 5.73 -2.99
N GLY A 7 -35.87 6.52 -2.02
CA GLY A 7 -35.34 7.84 -2.32
C GLY A 7 -34.60 8.49 -1.19
N SER A 8 -33.65 7.85 -0.54
CA SER A 8 -32.86 8.56 0.47
C SER A 8 -31.50 7.95 0.73
N GLN A 9 -30.84 7.40 -0.27
CA GLN A 9 -29.38 7.27 -0.27
C GLN A 9 -28.74 8.33 -1.19
N ALA A 10 -29.45 9.41 -1.39
CA ALA A 10 -28.97 10.57 -2.09
C ALA A 10 -27.95 11.33 -1.24
N ALA A 11 -26.79 11.56 -1.83
CA ALA A 11 -25.91 12.67 -1.53
C ALA A 11 -25.42 12.79 -0.08
N ASN A 12 -24.72 11.82 0.43
CA ASN A 12 -23.84 12.10 1.54
C ASN A 12 -22.59 12.78 0.98
N THR A 13 -22.68 14.09 0.95
CA THR A 13 -21.74 15.10 0.55
C THR A 13 -20.34 14.83 1.09
N GLY A 14 -19.41 14.42 0.26
CA GLY A 14 -17.97 14.73 0.32
C GLY A 14 -17.16 14.45 1.59
N ARG A 15 -17.76 14.36 2.74
CA ARG A 15 -17.08 14.15 4.03
C ARG A 15 -17.07 12.68 4.44
N LEU A 16 -15.94 12.24 5.01
CA LEU A 16 -15.81 10.91 5.59
C LEU A 16 -16.71 10.78 6.83
N THR A 17 -17.44 9.69 6.90
CA THR A 17 -18.24 9.31 8.09
C THR A 17 -17.43 8.39 9.00
N ALA A 18 -17.87 8.18 10.24
CA ALA A 18 -17.25 7.23 11.15
C ALA A 18 -17.18 5.80 10.57
N LYS A 19 -18.20 5.40 9.80
CA LYS A 19 -18.22 4.11 9.10
C LYS A 19 -17.11 4.02 8.03
N ASP A 20 -16.90 5.11 7.27
CA ASP A 20 -15.83 5.18 6.27
C ASP A 20 -14.45 5.08 6.94
N PHE A 21 -14.28 5.76 8.09
CA PHE A 21 -13.04 5.69 8.88
C PHE A 21 -12.73 4.27 9.33
N ILE A 22 -13.71 3.59 9.93
CA ILE A 22 -13.55 2.19 10.37
C ILE A 22 -13.23 1.30 9.18
N PHE A 23 -13.92 1.50 8.06
CA PHE A 23 -13.69 0.73 6.84
C PHE A 23 -12.26 0.93 6.30
N CYS A 24 -11.80 2.16 6.18
CA CYS A 24 -10.43 2.49 5.76
C CYS A 24 -9.39 1.91 6.73
N ALA A 25 -9.67 1.95 8.04
CA ALA A 25 -8.79 1.39 9.07
C ALA A 25 -8.63 -0.12 8.90
N VAL A 26 -9.73 -0.86 8.79
CA VAL A 26 -9.71 -2.32 8.66
C VAL A 26 -8.96 -2.74 7.40
N PHE A 27 -9.22 -2.09 6.26
CA PHE A 27 -8.54 -2.43 5.02
C PHE A 27 -7.07 -1.98 4.98
N GLY A 28 -6.75 -0.85 5.62
CA GLY A 28 -5.36 -0.44 5.80
C GLY A 28 -4.57 -1.46 6.60
N VAL A 29 -5.10 -1.88 7.74
CA VAL A 29 -4.48 -2.93 8.56
C VAL A 29 -4.37 -4.25 7.79
N LEU A 30 -5.39 -4.64 7.02
CA LEU A 30 -5.34 -5.83 6.18
C LEU A 30 -4.22 -5.77 5.13
N ILE A 31 -4.10 -4.67 4.40
CA ILE A 31 -3.03 -4.45 3.41
C ILE A 31 -1.65 -4.52 4.09
N PHE A 32 -1.53 -3.90 5.25
CA PHE A 32 -0.31 -3.92 6.03
C PHE A 32 0.09 -5.34 6.45
N PHE A 33 -0.83 -6.12 7.00
CA PHE A 33 -0.57 -7.52 7.37
C PHE A 33 -0.25 -8.43 6.19
N ILE A 34 -0.91 -8.23 5.04
CA ILE A 34 -0.53 -8.93 3.81
C ILE A 34 0.94 -8.63 3.47
N THR A 35 1.34 -7.37 3.55
CA THR A 35 2.74 -6.98 3.27
C THR A 35 3.72 -7.60 4.26
N ILE A 36 3.40 -7.60 5.56
CA ILE A 36 4.23 -8.25 6.59
C ILE A 36 4.34 -9.76 6.34
N ALA A 37 3.25 -10.43 6.01
CA ALA A 37 3.29 -11.88 5.74
C ALA A 37 4.28 -12.20 4.60
N PHE A 38 4.25 -11.43 3.51
CA PHE A 38 5.23 -11.58 2.44
C PHE A 38 6.64 -11.15 2.85
N ALA A 39 6.79 -10.14 3.70
CA ALA A 39 8.09 -9.74 4.23
C ALA A 39 8.73 -10.87 5.04
N ILE A 40 7.95 -11.57 5.88
CA ILE A 40 8.41 -12.75 6.63
C ILE A 40 8.82 -13.87 5.68
N ILE A 41 8.02 -14.19 4.67
CA ILE A 41 8.35 -15.22 3.69
C ILE A 41 9.61 -14.87 2.91
N CYS A 42 9.76 -13.61 2.50
CA CYS A 42 10.92 -13.14 1.76
C CYS A 42 12.19 -12.98 2.62
N SER A 43 12.08 -12.89 3.94
CA SER A 43 13.21 -12.71 4.85
C SER A 43 14.13 -13.93 4.97
N PHE A 44 13.76 -15.07 4.41
CA PHE A 44 14.64 -16.24 4.36
C PHE A 44 15.77 -16.10 3.37
N ASP A 45 15.69 -15.15 2.43
CA ASP A 45 16.72 -14.89 1.43
C ASP A 45 16.93 -13.37 1.30
N TYR A 46 18.17 -12.93 1.42
CA TYR A 46 18.52 -11.51 1.40
C TYR A 46 18.25 -10.82 0.04
N HIS A 47 18.20 -11.56 -1.06
CA HIS A 47 17.82 -11.02 -2.37
C HIS A 47 16.31 -10.79 -2.44
N LEU A 48 15.52 -11.67 -1.82
CA LEU A 48 14.06 -11.60 -1.85
C LEU A 48 13.48 -10.59 -0.87
N CYS A 49 14.21 -10.21 0.19
CA CYS A 49 13.72 -9.26 1.19
C CYS A 49 13.08 -8.00 0.57
N TRP A 50 13.70 -7.45 -0.47
CA TRP A 50 13.24 -6.24 -1.14
C TRP A 50 12.11 -6.48 -2.15
N GLY A 51 11.84 -7.74 -2.48
CA GLY A 51 10.75 -8.19 -3.35
C GLY A 51 9.41 -8.35 -2.64
N ALA A 52 9.37 -8.29 -1.31
CA ALA A 52 8.15 -8.49 -0.52
C ALA A 52 7.01 -7.55 -0.95
N HIS A 53 7.32 -6.28 -1.25
CA HIS A 53 6.35 -5.30 -1.74
C HIS A 53 5.78 -5.68 -3.11
N ALA A 54 6.61 -6.20 -4.01
CA ALA A 54 6.17 -6.68 -5.31
C ALA A 54 5.17 -7.83 -5.16
N LEU A 55 5.54 -8.86 -4.41
CA LEU A 55 4.72 -10.05 -4.24
C LEU A 55 3.41 -9.76 -3.48
N SER A 56 3.49 -9.02 -2.37
CA SER A 56 2.31 -8.65 -1.58
C SER A 56 1.33 -7.79 -2.37
N SER A 57 1.81 -6.96 -3.30
CA SER A 57 0.98 -6.07 -4.10
C SER A 57 0.02 -6.81 -5.03
N LEU A 58 0.35 -8.03 -5.46
CA LEU A 58 -0.53 -8.86 -6.27
C LEU A 58 -1.86 -9.16 -5.57
N ILE A 59 -1.81 -9.35 -4.24
CA ILE A 59 -2.98 -9.66 -3.42
C ILE A 59 -3.59 -8.39 -2.84
N SER A 60 -2.78 -7.51 -2.27
CA SER A 60 -3.25 -6.29 -1.60
C SER A 60 -3.90 -5.30 -2.57
N GLY A 61 -3.61 -5.39 -3.88
CA GLY A 61 -4.28 -4.62 -4.91
C GLY A 61 -5.79 -4.81 -4.95
N MET A 62 -6.29 -6.01 -4.62
CA MET A 62 -7.73 -6.26 -4.51
C MET A 62 -8.33 -5.43 -3.36
N ALA A 63 -7.72 -5.49 -2.18
CA ALA A 63 -8.18 -4.73 -1.02
C ALA A 63 -8.15 -3.21 -1.28
N TRP A 64 -7.07 -2.72 -1.91
CA TRP A 64 -6.96 -1.32 -2.31
C TRP A 64 -8.09 -0.88 -3.25
N MET A 65 -8.30 -1.63 -4.34
CA MET A 65 -9.34 -1.30 -5.33
C MET A 65 -10.73 -1.33 -4.72
N TYR A 66 -10.96 -2.18 -3.72
CA TYR A 66 -12.20 -2.21 -2.98
C TYR A 66 -12.42 -0.92 -2.19
N VAL A 67 -11.42 -0.46 -1.44
CA VAL A 67 -11.52 0.80 -0.68
C VAL A 67 -11.79 1.98 -1.61
N VAL A 68 -11.02 2.11 -2.70
CA VAL A 68 -11.16 3.21 -3.66
C VAL A 68 -12.55 3.29 -4.27
N GLN A 69 -13.18 2.13 -4.51
CA GLN A 69 -14.51 2.05 -5.11
C GLN A 69 -15.63 2.18 -4.07
N ARG A 70 -15.44 1.60 -2.87
CA ARG A 70 -16.47 1.60 -1.81
C ARG A 70 -16.54 2.92 -1.05
N VAL A 71 -15.42 3.61 -0.92
CA VAL A 71 -15.32 4.91 -0.25
C VAL A 71 -14.80 5.97 -1.24
N PRO A 72 -15.59 6.34 -2.26
CA PRO A 72 -15.19 7.33 -3.25
C PRO A 72 -15.26 8.76 -2.68
N LYS A 73 -14.55 9.00 -1.58
CA LYS A 73 -14.53 10.29 -0.87
C LYS A 73 -13.08 10.80 -0.78
N ARG A 74 -12.92 12.12 -0.73
CA ARG A 74 -11.59 12.73 -0.52
C ARG A 74 -11.07 12.40 0.88
N GLY A 75 -9.77 12.08 0.95
CA GLY A 75 -9.10 11.77 2.21
C GLY A 75 -9.21 10.31 2.65
N ALA A 76 -10.01 9.47 1.98
CA ALA A 76 -10.17 8.06 2.35
C ALA A 76 -8.84 7.30 2.35
N ILE A 77 -8.02 7.50 1.30
CA ILE A 77 -6.72 6.84 1.17
C ILE A 77 -5.69 7.46 2.13
N VAL A 78 -5.78 8.75 2.40
CA VAL A 78 -4.90 9.41 3.39
C VAL A 78 -5.17 8.87 4.79
N VAL A 79 -6.43 8.70 5.18
CA VAL A 79 -6.82 8.09 6.46
C VAL A 79 -6.28 6.66 6.55
N MET A 80 -6.48 5.87 5.51
CA MET A 80 -5.95 4.52 5.44
C MET A 80 -4.42 4.51 5.61
N GLY A 81 -3.71 5.39 4.90
CA GLY A 81 -2.26 5.54 4.99
C GLY A 81 -1.76 5.98 6.36
N ALA A 82 -2.46 6.91 7.02
CA ALA A 82 -2.13 7.35 8.37
C ALA A 82 -2.21 6.19 9.37
N ILE A 83 -3.27 5.38 9.28
CA ILE A 83 -3.45 4.20 10.14
C ILE A 83 -2.36 3.16 9.89
N MET A 84 -2.06 2.87 8.62
CA MET A 84 -0.98 1.94 8.26
C MET A 84 0.39 2.44 8.75
N ALA A 85 0.67 3.74 8.64
CA ALA A 85 1.92 4.34 9.09
C ALA A 85 2.07 4.26 10.63
N ILE A 86 0.99 4.53 11.36
CA ILE A 86 0.96 4.35 12.82
C ILE A 86 1.22 2.90 13.18
N PHE A 87 0.55 1.96 12.54
CA PHE A 87 0.77 0.53 12.75
C PHE A 87 2.20 0.12 12.45
N GLY A 88 2.78 0.57 11.34
CA GLY A 88 4.17 0.32 10.99
C GLY A 88 5.15 0.83 12.05
N SER A 89 4.90 2.02 12.58
CA SER A 89 5.72 2.60 13.65
C SER A 89 5.63 1.78 14.95
N VAL A 90 4.42 1.36 15.33
CA VAL A 90 4.20 0.53 16.54
C VAL A 90 4.83 -0.85 16.40
N MET A 91 4.84 -1.43 15.18
CA MET A 91 5.47 -2.71 14.88
C MET A 91 7.00 -2.64 14.74
N GLY A 92 7.61 -1.48 15.02
CA GLY A 92 9.07 -1.31 15.02
C GLY A 92 9.69 -1.09 13.63
N MET A 93 8.89 -0.73 12.63
CA MET A 93 9.43 -0.38 11.32
C MET A 93 10.27 0.90 11.43
N PHE A 94 11.43 0.92 10.78
CA PHE A 94 12.25 2.15 10.69
C PHE A 94 11.41 3.31 10.14
N TRP A 95 11.58 4.49 10.72
CA TRP A 95 10.72 5.67 10.49
C TRP A 95 10.48 6.03 9.02
N THR A 96 11.44 5.74 8.14
CA THR A 96 11.30 6.00 6.70
C THR A 96 10.25 5.11 6.03
N GLY A 97 10.00 3.90 6.56
CA GLY A 97 8.95 3.02 6.09
C GLY A 97 7.55 3.61 6.33
N PRO A 98 7.16 3.93 7.57
CA PRO A 98 5.92 4.65 7.86
C PRO A 98 5.77 5.98 7.10
N ALA A 99 6.85 6.75 6.95
CA ALA A 99 6.85 7.96 6.13
C ALA A 99 6.52 7.65 4.66
N GLY A 100 7.13 6.60 4.09
CA GLY A 100 6.85 6.14 2.73
C GLY A 100 5.40 5.68 2.54
N ILE A 101 4.82 5.00 3.53
CA ILE A 101 3.40 4.63 3.54
C ILE A 101 2.53 5.88 3.45
N PHE A 102 2.76 6.84 4.33
CA PHE A 102 1.93 8.05 4.40
C PHE A 102 2.06 8.90 3.13
N ILE A 103 3.29 9.15 2.68
CA ILE A 103 3.57 9.92 1.45
C ILE A 103 2.98 9.19 0.23
N GLY A 104 3.11 7.87 0.18
CA GLY A 104 2.55 7.05 -0.90
C GLY A 104 1.03 7.14 -0.98
N CYS A 105 0.34 7.07 0.16
CA CYS A 105 -1.11 7.25 0.22
C CYS A 105 -1.54 8.68 -0.11
N LEU A 106 -0.77 9.68 0.31
CA LEU A 106 -1.01 11.08 -0.05
C LEU A 106 -0.88 11.29 -1.56
N ALA A 107 0.18 10.77 -2.18
CA ALA A 107 0.38 10.84 -3.63
C ALA A 107 -0.73 10.10 -4.39
N ALA A 108 -1.14 8.93 -3.92
CA ALA A 108 -2.25 8.18 -4.49
C ALA A 108 -3.58 8.96 -4.41
N GLU A 109 -3.85 9.62 -3.30
CA GLU A 109 -5.04 10.48 -3.14
C GLU A 109 -5.00 11.68 -4.10
N LEU A 110 -3.84 12.29 -4.31
CA LEU A 110 -3.66 13.38 -5.29
C LEU A 110 -3.94 12.90 -6.72
N ILE A 111 -3.48 11.70 -7.10
CA ILE A 111 -3.76 11.09 -8.41
C ILE A 111 -5.27 10.82 -8.57
N LEU A 112 -5.90 10.28 -7.55
CA LEU A 112 -7.34 10.01 -7.54
C LEU A 112 -8.14 11.30 -7.70
N GLY A 113 -7.73 12.37 -7.04
CA GLY A 113 -8.33 13.70 -7.13
C GLY A 113 -9.80 13.73 -6.74
N ASP A 114 -10.57 14.56 -7.43
CA ASP A 114 -12.02 14.70 -7.18
C ASP A 114 -12.76 13.37 -7.44
N PRO A 115 -13.50 12.83 -6.47
CA PRO A 115 -14.26 11.60 -6.62
C PRO A 115 -15.17 11.55 -7.84
N LYS A 116 -15.79 12.71 -8.20
CA LYS A 116 -16.68 12.83 -9.36
C LYS A 116 -15.93 12.78 -10.71
N LYS A 117 -14.61 12.99 -10.70
CA LYS A 117 -13.75 13.05 -11.89
C LYS A 117 -12.73 11.89 -11.94
N ARG A 118 -12.93 10.85 -11.14
CA ARG A 118 -12.06 9.67 -11.13
C ARG A 118 -12.24 8.86 -12.41
N THR A 119 -11.16 8.71 -13.15
CA THR A 119 -11.11 7.82 -14.33
C THR A 119 -10.55 6.47 -13.96
N LYS A 120 -10.79 5.44 -14.78
CA LYS A 120 -10.20 4.11 -14.60
C LYS A 120 -8.67 4.17 -14.52
N GLY A 121 -8.04 5.02 -15.33
CA GLY A 121 -6.59 5.21 -15.33
C GLY A 121 -6.08 5.77 -14.01
N LYS A 122 -6.75 6.79 -13.44
CA LYS A 122 -6.39 7.35 -12.12
C LYS A 122 -6.52 6.32 -11.00
N ILE A 123 -7.60 5.54 -11.03
CA ILE A 123 -7.83 4.48 -10.05
C ILE A 123 -6.72 3.43 -10.13
N LEU A 124 -6.39 2.97 -11.34
CA LEU A 124 -5.31 1.99 -11.55
C LEU A 124 -3.93 2.54 -11.20
N ALA A 125 -3.64 3.80 -11.51
CA ALA A 125 -2.35 4.42 -11.21
C ALA A 125 -2.12 4.69 -9.72
N SER A 126 -3.19 4.84 -8.93
CA SER A 126 -3.08 5.17 -7.51
C SER A 126 -2.37 4.08 -6.69
N PHE A 127 -2.63 2.82 -6.99
CA PHE A 127 -2.07 1.71 -6.23
C PHE A 127 -0.57 1.49 -6.47
N PRO A 128 -0.07 1.37 -7.72
CA PRO A 128 1.37 1.24 -7.94
C PRO A 128 2.15 2.46 -7.45
N THR A 129 1.58 3.66 -7.49
CA THR A 129 2.22 4.85 -6.90
C THR A 129 2.37 4.69 -5.40
N PHE A 130 1.33 4.24 -4.70
CA PHE A 130 1.40 3.97 -3.26
C PHE A 130 2.46 2.92 -2.94
N ILE A 131 2.40 1.75 -3.57
CA ILE A 131 3.33 0.64 -3.30
C ILE A 131 4.77 1.04 -3.62
N PHE A 132 5.02 1.74 -4.71
CA PHE A 132 6.36 2.19 -5.07
C PHE A 132 6.95 3.18 -4.08
N LEU A 133 6.16 4.16 -3.61
CA LEU A 133 6.60 5.12 -2.60
C LEU A 133 6.78 4.47 -1.23
N PHE A 134 5.96 3.49 -0.90
CA PHE A 134 6.15 2.69 0.30
C PHE A 134 7.47 1.91 0.24
N TRP A 135 7.75 1.23 -0.88
CA TRP A 135 9.01 0.54 -1.12
C TRP A 135 10.21 1.49 -1.06
N LEU A 136 10.13 2.66 -1.72
CA LEU A 136 11.17 3.69 -1.65
C LEU A 136 11.40 4.16 -0.20
N GLY A 137 10.35 4.40 0.56
CA GLY A 137 10.46 4.74 1.97
C GLY A 137 11.18 3.66 2.76
N HIS A 138 10.87 2.40 2.50
CA HIS A 138 11.50 1.28 3.19
C HIS A 138 13.02 1.19 2.91
N ILE A 139 13.44 1.40 1.68
CA ILE A 139 14.86 1.31 1.31
C ILE A 139 15.64 2.61 1.56
N SER A 140 14.97 3.75 1.70
CA SER A 140 15.64 5.05 1.74
C SER A 140 16.58 5.22 2.93
N LEU A 141 16.30 4.59 4.06
CA LEU A 141 17.11 4.74 5.27
C LEU A 141 18.57 4.34 5.03
N VAL A 142 18.82 3.23 4.33
CA VAL A 142 20.18 2.77 4.08
C VAL A 142 21.01 3.80 3.29
N TYR A 143 20.37 4.49 2.35
CA TYR A 143 21.04 5.54 1.56
C TYR A 143 21.22 6.85 2.35
N MET A 144 20.39 7.07 3.40
CA MET A 144 20.49 8.24 4.25
C MET A 144 21.59 8.13 5.31
N ILE A 145 21.70 6.96 5.95
CA ILE A 145 22.64 6.76 7.08
C ILE A 145 23.90 5.99 6.68
N GLY A 146 23.94 5.40 5.48
CA GLY A 146 25.06 4.61 4.96
C GLY A 146 25.03 3.14 5.38
N LYS A 147 25.86 2.34 4.69
CA LYS A 147 25.89 0.88 4.84
C LYS A 147 26.16 0.42 6.26
N ASP A 148 27.25 0.88 6.86
CA ASP A 148 27.71 0.38 8.16
C ASP A 148 26.72 0.71 9.28
N ALA A 149 26.18 1.93 9.28
CA ALA A 149 25.18 2.35 10.25
C ALA A 149 23.87 1.55 10.12
N TYR A 150 23.45 1.26 8.88
CA TYR A 150 22.24 0.47 8.65
C TYR A 150 22.45 -1.01 9.06
N VAL A 151 23.59 -1.61 8.73
CA VAL A 151 23.96 -2.97 9.18
C VAL A 151 23.95 -3.04 10.70
N ALA A 152 24.56 -2.04 11.38
CA ALA A 152 24.56 -1.99 12.84
C ALA A 152 23.14 -1.96 13.42
N GLN A 153 22.20 -1.18 12.81
CA GLN A 153 20.81 -1.16 13.23
C GLN A 153 20.10 -2.50 13.00
N CYS A 154 20.37 -3.17 11.88
CA CYS A 154 19.79 -4.49 11.61
C CYS A 154 20.27 -5.53 12.63
N VAL A 155 21.55 -5.52 12.96
CA VAL A 155 22.13 -6.42 13.98
C VAL A 155 21.55 -6.11 15.35
N GLN A 156 21.40 -4.84 15.71
CA GLN A 156 20.76 -4.43 16.95
C GLN A 156 19.29 -4.86 17.04
N ALA A 157 18.61 -4.93 15.89
CA ALA A 157 17.26 -5.46 15.77
C ALA A 157 17.18 -7.00 15.76
N GLY A 158 18.32 -7.69 15.91
CA GLY A 158 18.38 -9.16 16.04
C GLY A 158 18.68 -9.91 14.75
N MET A 159 19.03 -9.23 13.65
CA MET A 159 19.42 -9.89 12.41
C MET A 159 20.88 -10.40 12.50
N ALA A 160 21.17 -11.53 11.84
CA ALA A 160 22.55 -12.01 11.71
C ALA A 160 23.41 -11.02 10.94
N LEU A 161 24.67 -10.81 11.38
CA LEU A 161 25.59 -9.85 10.77
C LEU A 161 25.82 -10.14 9.29
N GLU A 162 26.14 -11.38 8.95
CA GLU A 162 26.40 -11.80 7.56
C GLU A 162 25.19 -11.57 6.66
N PHE A 163 23.99 -11.92 7.14
CA PHE A 163 22.74 -11.66 6.40
C PHE A 163 22.53 -10.17 6.18
N SER A 164 22.74 -9.35 7.21
CA SER A 164 22.57 -7.89 7.14
C SER A 164 23.56 -7.27 6.15
N GLN A 165 24.82 -7.72 6.14
CA GLN A 165 25.83 -7.25 5.20
C GLN A 165 25.45 -7.60 3.76
N ASN A 166 25.13 -8.86 3.48
CA ASN A 166 24.74 -9.33 2.15
C ASN A 166 23.48 -8.61 1.64
N MET A 167 22.47 -8.42 2.51
CA MET A 167 21.24 -7.70 2.21
C MET A 167 21.52 -6.24 1.85
N VAL A 168 22.40 -5.56 2.58
CA VAL A 168 22.77 -4.17 2.32
C VAL A 168 23.64 -4.06 1.07
N ASP A 169 24.56 -4.97 0.83
CA ASP A 169 25.35 -4.98 -0.39
C ASP A 169 24.50 -5.19 -1.64
N PHE A 170 23.50 -6.05 -1.56
CA PHE A 170 22.52 -6.23 -2.61
C PHE A 170 21.77 -4.92 -2.93
N MET A 171 21.45 -4.09 -1.92
CA MET A 171 20.77 -2.79 -2.14
C MET A 171 21.57 -1.81 -3.00
N TYR A 172 22.89 -1.90 -3.02
CA TYR A 172 23.74 -1.07 -3.87
C TYR A 172 24.02 -1.69 -5.24
N SER A 173 23.45 -2.85 -5.52
CA SER A 173 23.57 -3.50 -6.81
C SER A 173 22.57 -2.95 -7.84
N PRO A 174 22.84 -3.05 -9.15
CA PRO A 174 21.88 -2.71 -10.20
C PRO A 174 20.56 -3.51 -10.12
N ALA A 175 20.57 -4.66 -9.44
CA ALA A 175 19.37 -5.50 -9.25
C ALA A 175 18.25 -4.77 -8.48
N MET A 176 18.59 -3.78 -7.65
CA MET A 176 17.58 -2.96 -6.97
C MET A 176 16.72 -2.14 -7.94
N VAL A 177 17.25 -1.72 -9.08
CA VAL A 177 16.46 -1.07 -10.13
C VAL A 177 15.43 -2.06 -10.70
N ALA A 178 15.87 -3.29 -11.00
CA ALA A 178 14.96 -4.34 -11.46
C ALA A 178 13.89 -4.66 -10.40
N MET A 179 14.25 -4.66 -9.12
CA MET A 179 13.30 -4.88 -8.01
C MET A 179 12.26 -3.75 -7.92
N GLY A 180 12.66 -2.50 -8.10
CA GLY A 180 11.74 -1.36 -8.19
C GLY A 180 10.78 -1.47 -9.37
N LEU A 181 11.28 -1.85 -10.55
CA LEU A 181 10.45 -2.09 -11.73
C LEU A 181 9.48 -3.26 -11.50
N ALA A 182 9.94 -4.37 -10.93
CA ALA A 182 9.10 -5.50 -10.57
C ALA A 182 7.99 -5.08 -9.60
N THR A 183 8.29 -4.21 -8.63
CA THR A 183 7.32 -3.68 -7.68
C THR A 183 6.21 -2.89 -8.40
N ILE A 184 6.56 -2.03 -9.35
CA ILE A 184 5.58 -1.27 -10.15
C ILE A 184 4.73 -2.21 -11.01
N ILE A 185 5.35 -3.18 -11.69
CA ILE A 185 4.65 -4.14 -12.55
C ILE A 185 3.68 -4.99 -11.72
N CYS A 186 4.14 -5.59 -10.63
CA CYS A 186 3.30 -6.42 -9.77
C CYS A 186 2.15 -5.62 -9.15
N ALA A 187 2.41 -4.39 -8.69
CA ALA A 187 1.35 -3.53 -8.17
C ALA A 187 0.32 -3.15 -9.25
N THR A 188 0.76 -2.87 -10.47
CA THR A 188 -0.15 -2.61 -11.59
C THR A 188 -1.02 -3.82 -11.90
N LEU A 189 -0.42 -5.01 -11.93
CA LEU A 189 -1.16 -6.27 -12.12
C LEU A 189 -2.15 -6.54 -10.99
N GLY A 190 -1.72 -6.37 -9.72
CA GLY A 190 -2.59 -6.52 -8.56
C GLY A 190 -3.78 -5.56 -8.57
N GLY A 191 -3.56 -4.29 -8.94
CA GLY A 191 -4.61 -3.31 -9.14
C GLY A 191 -5.58 -3.69 -10.26
N PHE A 192 -5.07 -4.19 -11.38
CA PHE A 192 -5.87 -4.65 -12.50
C PHE A 192 -6.73 -5.87 -12.13
N ILE A 193 -6.15 -6.87 -11.46
CA ILE A 193 -6.86 -8.04 -10.94
C ILE A 193 -7.97 -7.57 -9.99
N GLY A 194 -7.65 -6.70 -9.03
CA GLY A 194 -8.61 -6.14 -8.10
C GLY A 194 -9.78 -5.47 -8.81
N THR A 195 -9.51 -4.62 -9.79
CA THR A 195 -10.56 -3.95 -10.58
C THR A 195 -11.48 -4.94 -11.30
N LYS A 196 -10.91 -6.00 -11.92
CA LYS A 196 -11.71 -7.03 -12.62
C LYS A 196 -12.58 -7.83 -11.66
N VAL A 197 -12.03 -8.29 -10.54
CA VAL A 197 -12.75 -9.07 -9.54
C VAL A 197 -13.96 -8.28 -9.04
N PHE A 198 -13.77 -7.01 -8.70
CA PHE A 198 -14.88 -6.20 -8.18
C PHE A 198 -15.94 -5.89 -9.24
N THR A 199 -15.54 -5.55 -10.46
CA THR A 199 -16.51 -5.26 -11.53
C THR A 199 -17.42 -6.46 -11.80
N LYS A 200 -16.88 -7.68 -11.69
CA LYS A 200 -17.67 -8.92 -11.90
C LYS A 200 -18.67 -9.16 -10.76
N HIS A 201 -18.22 -9.00 -9.52
CA HIS A 201 -19.08 -9.27 -8.34
C HIS A 201 -20.16 -8.20 -8.12
N PHE A 202 -19.83 -6.91 -8.32
CA PHE A 202 -20.83 -5.84 -8.15
C PHE A 202 -21.92 -5.85 -9.22
N LYS A 203 -21.63 -6.27 -10.46
CA LYS A 203 -22.65 -6.49 -11.49
C LYS A 203 -23.61 -7.63 -11.14
N GLN A 204 -23.17 -8.64 -10.38
CA GLN A 204 -24.02 -9.76 -9.97
C GLN A 204 -24.95 -9.41 -8.79
N ILE A 205 -24.64 -8.38 -8.00
CA ILE A 205 -25.41 -7.98 -6.82
C ILE A 205 -26.36 -6.82 -7.13
N GLY A 206 -26.46 -6.37 -8.39
CA GLY A 206 -27.42 -5.36 -8.83
C GLY A 206 -27.14 -3.94 -8.33
N MET A 207 -25.88 -3.64 -8.02
CA MET A 207 -25.42 -2.28 -7.69
C MET A 207 -24.64 -1.66 -8.83
#